data_03823c63025935bd559d0607563fce8d
#
_entry.id   03823c63025935bd559d0607563fce8d
#
_cell.length_a   1.000
_cell.length_b   1.000
_cell.length_c   1.000
_cell.angle_alpha   90.00
_cell.angle_beta   90.00
_cell.angle_gamma   90.00
#
_symmetry.space_group_name_H-M   'P 1'
#
loop_
_entity.id
_entity.type
_entity.pdbx_description
1 polymer ?
#
loop_
_entity_poly.entity_id
_entity_poly.type
_entity_poly.pdbx_seq_one_letter_code
_entity_poly.pdbx_strand_id
1 'polypeptide(L)'
;MPGGRNQRQKRPSRSRRHEARQPRRKPVSELTVRLPERRVEPESVVAHLGPTNSGKTHDALRFLVETGRGVYAAPLRMLAQEAHRRLTAELGEGAVGLVTGEERVSPDAPIVCCTAEMAPMRGETLVLDEVQWAEDEERGSAWTRLMLGGEYRHILLLGAVEALPLVRHAFPDAELRFFERKSPLEWTGKKGIAGLGAGTVVVAFSRRAVIGLAGELNQFHPGRVACLYGAMPLGSRREEIDRFIGGQAAVCAATDVLGHGVNLPCETLLFAETTKFDGKERRNLLPWEIAQIAGRAGRFGFHERGHVGVLTGVQWADPDPELVRDALTPQVELAGGHKGYRIVDSGRLRPQLGDLNVERVDDLEPALHAWRNAALRFWSVDGWLTVESIQPLLARLDAIRDALRHSRRRLELADVWRLMQAPIDEGGLPLLGTLASAVAGDAPQRTVLGWILDPHRLDAAGLEEAEQAAREASILRWFALQYPGVAGVTIERAAALEEAAASRVVRELRAEIDDPTIGRCRACGSRTAPWASLCNRCFMARGYRTGRR
;
A
#
# COMPACT_ATOMS: atom_id res chain seq x y z
N MET A 1 -80.86 -53.62 -32.61
CA MET A 1 -79.81 -53.89 -33.59
C MET A 1 -79.27 -52.55 -34.06
N PRO A 2 -78.00 -52.29 -34.25
CA PRO A 2 -76.70 -52.66 -33.65
C PRO A 2 -76.02 -51.43 -33.04
N GLY A 3 -75.15 -51.51 -32.14
CA GLY A 3 -73.75 -51.83 -32.18
C GLY A 3 -72.89 -50.58 -32.03
N GLY A 4 -72.71 -50.00 -30.79
CA GLY A 4 -71.87 -48.88 -30.58
C GLY A 4 -70.39 -49.26 -30.37
N ARG A 5 -69.49 -48.73 -31.16
CA ARG A 5 -68.05 -48.86 -31.02
C ARG A 5 -67.49 -47.75 -30.13
N ASN A 6 -66.94 -48.13 -28.98
CA ASN A 6 -66.17 -47.30 -28.08
C ASN A 6 -64.84 -46.91 -28.74
N GLN A 7 -64.63 -45.63 -29.04
CA GLN A 7 -63.32 -45.09 -29.38
C GLN A 7 -62.61 -44.69 -28.11
N ARG A 8 -61.58 -45.43 -27.72
CA ARG A 8 -60.61 -45.03 -26.70
C ARG A 8 -59.73 -43.90 -27.24
N GLN A 9 -59.90 -42.68 -26.71
CA GLN A 9 -58.97 -41.58 -26.92
C GLN A 9 -57.63 -41.93 -26.28
N LYS A 10 -56.54 -41.97 -27.09
CA LYS A 10 -55.14 -42.04 -26.63
C LYS A 10 -54.73 -40.66 -26.06
N ARG A 11 -54.36 -40.63 -24.80
CA ARG A 11 -53.71 -39.47 -24.18
C ARG A 11 -52.32 -39.25 -24.81
N PRO A 12 -51.85 -37.98 -25.10
CA PRO A 12 -50.54 -37.75 -25.66
C PRO A 12 -49.46 -37.97 -24.56
N SER A 13 -48.39 -38.61 -24.94
CA SER A 13 -47.22 -38.91 -24.13
C SER A 13 -46.58 -37.62 -23.61
N ARG A 14 -46.30 -37.54 -22.31
CA ARG A 14 -45.48 -36.49 -21.66
C ARG A 14 -44.12 -36.44 -22.36
N SER A 15 -43.84 -35.32 -23.01
CA SER A 15 -42.50 -34.98 -23.49
C SER A 15 -41.51 -35.01 -22.33
N ARG A 16 -40.47 -35.81 -22.42
CA ARG A 16 -39.30 -35.79 -21.54
C ARG A 16 -38.67 -34.42 -21.66
N ARG A 17 -38.80 -33.60 -20.61
CA ARG A 17 -37.93 -32.43 -20.42
C ARG A 17 -36.50 -32.94 -20.32
N HIS A 18 -35.67 -32.55 -21.25
CA HIS A 18 -34.22 -32.65 -21.10
C HIS A 18 -33.82 -31.80 -19.88
N GLU A 19 -33.64 -32.42 -18.73
CA GLU A 19 -32.86 -31.83 -17.65
C GLU A 19 -31.45 -31.68 -18.20
N ALA A 20 -31.04 -30.43 -18.42
CA ALA A 20 -29.65 -30.10 -18.69
C ALA A 20 -28.83 -30.61 -17.50
N ARG A 21 -28.07 -31.68 -17.72
CA ARG A 21 -27.12 -32.19 -16.73
C ARG A 21 -26.19 -31.05 -16.36
N GLN A 22 -26.29 -30.54 -15.12
CA GLN A 22 -25.28 -29.67 -14.58
C GLN A 22 -23.92 -30.37 -14.69
N PRO A 23 -22.88 -29.69 -15.19
CA PRO A 23 -21.57 -30.29 -15.27
C PRO A 23 -21.15 -30.76 -13.87
N ARG A 24 -20.68 -32.00 -13.78
CA ARG A 24 -20.19 -32.58 -12.50
C ARG A 24 -19.07 -31.73 -11.98
N ARG A 25 -19.09 -31.38 -10.68
CA ARG A 25 -17.96 -30.75 -9.98
C ARG A 25 -16.72 -31.61 -10.27
N LYS A 26 -15.66 -30.97 -10.79
CA LYS A 26 -14.34 -31.60 -10.85
C LYS A 26 -13.86 -31.82 -9.40
N PRO A 27 -13.43 -33.05 -9.06
CA PRO A 27 -12.86 -33.26 -7.74
C PRO A 27 -11.64 -32.33 -7.54
N VAL A 28 -11.45 -31.81 -6.31
CA VAL A 28 -10.35 -30.89 -5.95
C VAL A 28 -8.97 -31.45 -6.34
N SER A 29 -8.83 -32.79 -6.42
CA SER A 29 -7.63 -33.47 -6.89
C SER A 29 -7.32 -33.28 -8.40
N GLU A 30 -8.24 -32.77 -9.19
CA GLU A 30 -8.05 -32.51 -10.64
C GLU A 30 -7.76 -31.03 -10.94
N LEU A 31 -7.71 -30.16 -9.91
CA LEU A 31 -7.36 -28.76 -10.10
C LEU A 31 -5.85 -28.64 -10.35
N THR A 32 -5.49 -28.33 -11.59
CA THR A 32 -4.11 -28.08 -11.98
C THR A 32 -3.72 -26.68 -11.54
N VAL A 33 -2.75 -26.58 -10.64
CA VAL A 33 -2.19 -25.30 -10.19
C VAL A 33 -1.01 -24.94 -11.07
N ARG A 34 -0.97 -23.70 -11.52
CA ARG A 34 0.19 -23.15 -12.25
C ARG A 34 0.90 -22.13 -11.38
N LEU A 35 2.22 -22.22 -11.35
CA LEU A 35 3.07 -21.20 -10.77
C LEU A 35 3.59 -20.28 -11.88
N PRO A 36 3.93 -19.01 -11.58
CA PRO A 36 4.55 -18.14 -12.56
C PRO A 36 5.88 -18.74 -13.00
N GLU A 37 6.04 -18.94 -14.29
CA GLU A 37 7.23 -19.49 -14.90
C GLU A 37 7.54 -18.70 -16.17
N ARG A 38 8.80 -18.32 -16.32
CA ARG A 38 9.32 -17.61 -17.49
C ARG A 38 9.52 -18.59 -18.63
N ARG A 39 9.03 -18.25 -19.82
CA ARG A 39 9.20 -19.04 -21.02
C ARG A 39 10.36 -18.60 -21.89
N VAL A 40 10.74 -17.33 -21.75
CA VAL A 40 11.84 -16.70 -22.51
C VAL A 40 12.79 -16.08 -21.50
N GLU A 41 14.05 -16.50 -21.53
CA GLU A 41 15.07 -15.92 -20.67
C GLU A 41 15.45 -14.49 -21.12
N PRO A 42 15.71 -13.57 -20.17
CA PRO A 42 16.15 -12.22 -20.49
C PRO A 42 17.55 -12.23 -21.10
N GLU A 43 17.82 -11.30 -22.00
CA GLU A 43 19.15 -11.09 -22.55
C GLU A 43 20.11 -10.47 -21.52
N SER A 44 19.58 -9.67 -20.61
CA SER A 44 20.37 -9.11 -19.51
C SER A 44 19.54 -8.93 -18.24
N VAL A 45 20.15 -9.25 -17.11
CA VAL A 45 19.62 -8.94 -15.78
C VAL A 45 20.70 -8.21 -14.99
N VAL A 46 20.40 -7.00 -14.56
CA VAL A 46 21.31 -6.16 -13.77
C VAL A 46 20.64 -5.78 -12.46
N ALA A 47 21.29 -5.98 -11.34
CA ALA A 47 20.80 -5.60 -10.03
C ALA A 47 21.59 -4.40 -9.47
N HIS A 48 20.91 -3.29 -9.25
CA HIS A 48 21.43 -2.10 -8.59
C HIS A 48 21.09 -2.17 -7.09
N LEU A 49 22.05 -2.51 -6.27
CA LEU A 49 21.89 -2.73 -4.85
C LEU A 49 22.60 -1.65 -4.02
N GLY A 50 21.93 -1.13 -3.01
CA GLY A 50 22.50 -0.10 -2.13
C GLY A 50 21.46 0.64 -1.31
N PRO A 51 21.88 1.51 -0.39
CA PRO A 51 20.97 2.27 0.47
C PRO A 51 20.13 3.28 -0.31
N THR A 52 19.15 3.86 0.36
CA THR A 52 18.41 5.03 -0.15
C THR A 52 19.39 6.18 -0.45
N ASN A 53 19.03 7.05 -1.41
CA ASN A 53 19.83 8.20 -1.79
C ASN A 53 21.23 7.86 -2.36
N SER A 54 21.35 6.76 -3.10
CA SER A 54 22.58 6.30 -3.75
C SER A 54 22.63 6.55 -5.26
N GLY A 55 21.48 6.93 -5.88
CA GLY A 55 21.40 7.20 -7.33
C GLY A 55 20.91 6.02 -8.18
N LYS A 56 20.64 4.85 -7.59
CA LYS A 56 20.16 3.64 -8.29
C LYS A 56 19.03 3.91 -9.29
N THR A 57 17.96 4.55 -8.80
CA THR A 57 16.77 4.84 -9.61
C THR A 57 17.07 5.82 -10.74
N HIS A 58 17.99 6.77 -10.52
CA HIS A 58 18.41 7.70 -11.58
C HIS A 58 19.06 6.96 -12.75
N ASP A 59 20.02 6.09 -12.45
CA ASP A 59 20.75 5.34 -13.46
C ASP A 59 19.85 4.37 -14.20
N ALA A 60 18.90 3.73 -13.50
CA ALA A 60 17.94 2.82 -14.12
C ALA A 60 16.92 3.55 -15.01
N LEU A 61 16.43 4.72 -14.62
CA LEU A 61 15.55 5.52 -15.47
C LEU A 61 16.29 6.02 -16.71
N ARG A 62 17.57 6.39 -16.59
CA ARG A 62 18.38 6.74 -17.76
C ARG A 62 18.52 5.56 -18.72
N PHE A 63 18.79 4.35 -18.23
CA PHE A 63 18.83 3.16 -19.08
C PHE A 63 17.48 2.92 -19.77
N LEU A 64 16.36 3.12 -19.07
CA LEU A 64 15.01 3.00 -19.64
C LEU A 64 14.77 4.03 -20.75
N VAL A 65 15.28 5.25 -20.62
CA VAL A 65 15.24 6.29 -21.66
C VAL A 65 16.10 5.91 -22.86
N GLU A 66 17.32 5.39 -22.63
CA GLU A 66 18.25 4.95 -23.67
C GLU A 66 17.68 3.78 -24.50
N THR A 67 16.95 2.85 -23.86
CA THR A 67 16.25 1.76 -24.58
C THR A 67 14.99 2.24 -25.30
N GLY A 68 14.44 3.38 -24.91
CA GLY A 68 13.28 4.04 -25.52
C GLY A 68 11.95 3.32 -25.32
N ARG A 69 11.95 2.12 -24.71
CA ARG A 69 10.72 1.34 -24.48
C ARG A 69 10.83 0.46 -23.24
N GLY A 70 9.80 0.53 -22.37
CA GLY A 70 9.74 -0.36 -21.21
C GLY A 70 8.87 0.16 -20.08
N VAL A 71 9.05 -0.45 -18.92
CA VAL A 71 8.23 -0.24 -17.74
C VAL A 71 9.11 0.10 -16.53
N TYR A 72 8.75 1.15 -15.81
CA TYR A 72 9.22 1.42 -14.46
C TYR A 72 8.12 1.01 -13.47
N ALA A 73 8.36 -0.06 -12.74
CA ALA A 73 7.44 -0.63 -11.75
C ALA A 73 7.86 -0.24 -10.33
N ALA A 74 7.06 0.62 -9.68
CA ALA A 74 7.33 1.19 -8.37
C ALA A 74 6.48 0.54 -7.26
N PRO A 75 6.93 0.56 -6.00
CA PRO A 75 6.14 0.05 -4.88
C PRO A 75 4.94 0.92 -4.54
N LEU A 76 4.99 2.22 -4.84
CA LEU A 76 3.95 3.17 -4.45
C LEU A 76 3.55 4.07 -5.61
N ARG A 77 2.25 4.44 -5.63
CA ARG A 77 1.68 5.38 -6.61
C ARG A 77 2.47 6.69 -6.70
N MET A 78 2.85 7.27 -5.56
CA MET A 78 3.62 8.52 -5.53
C MET A 78 4.96 8.40 -6.23
N LEU A 79 5.66 7.26 -6.12
CA LEU A 79 6.93 7.03 -6.82
C LEU A 79 6.73 6.84 -8.32
N ALA A 80 5.68 6.11 -8.73
CA ALA A 80 5.32 6.01 -10.15
C ALA A 80 4.97 7.38 -10.75
N GLN A 81 4.18 8.20 -10.03
CA GLN A 81 3.85 9.57 -10.44
C GLN A 81 5.08 10.50 -10.48
N GLU A 82 6.02 10.36 -9.53
CA GLU A 82 7.26 11.15 -9.54
C GLU A 82 8.13 10.79 -10.76
N ALA A 83 8.31 9.50 -11.02
CA ALA A 83 9.03 9.01 -12.19
C ALA A 83 8.36 9.48 -13.49
N HIS A 84 7.03 9.36 -13.59
CA HIS A 84 6.25 9.84 -14.72
C HIS A 84 6.47 11.35 -14.96
N ARG A 85 6.31 12.19 -13.94
CA ARG A 85 6.53 13.65 -14.08
C ARG A 85 7.94 13.97 -14.55
N ARG A 86 8.94 13.31 -13.99
CA ARG A 86 10.35 13.50 -14.34
C ARG A 86 10.62 13.12 -15.79
N LEU A 87 10.18 11.93 -16.21
CA LEU A 87 10.39 11.44 -17.57
C LEU A 87 9.57 12.23 -18.59
N THR A 88 8.36 12.66 -18.25
CA THR A 88 7.54 13.53 -19.10
C THR A 88 8.20 14.90 -19.33
N ALA A 89 8.82 15.46 -18.28
CA ALA A 89 9.57 16.72 -18.41
C ALA A 89 10.80 16.59 -19.34
N GLU A 90 11.40 15.39 -19.43
CA GLU A 90 12.57 15.11 -20.28
C GLU A 90 12.16 14.72 -21.71
N LEU A 91 11.13 13.89 -21.87
CA LEU A 91 10.77 13.26 -23.16
C LEU A 91 9.56 13.88 -23.84
N GLY A 92 8.79 14.71 -23.12
CA GLY A 92 7.56 15.33 -23.62
C GLY A 92 6.28 14.54 -23.28
N GLU A 93 5.16 15.23 -23.43
CA GLU A 93 3.82 14.64 -23.23
C GLU A 93 3.54 13.57 -24.29
N GLY A 94 2.93 12.46 -23.87
CA GLY A 94 2.59 11.31 -24.73
C GLY A 94 3.71 10.28 -24.92
N ALA A 95 4.97 10.61 -24.62
CA ALA A 95 6.07 9.65 -24.64
C ALA A 95 6.09 8.73 -23.40
N VAL A 96 5.49 9.18 -22.31
CA VAL A 96 5.47 8.49 -21.01
C VAL A 96 4.04 8.31 -20.53
N GLY A 97 3.70 7.09 -20.15
CA GLY A 97 2.41 6.74 -19.56
C GLY A 97 2.48 6.56 -18.05
N LEU A 98 1.33 6.66 -17.39
CA LEU A 98 1.14 6.35 -15.98
C LEU A 98 0.00 5.37 -15.81
N VAL A 99 0.27 4.23 -15.15
CA VAL A 99 -0.74 3.21 -14.89
C VAL A 99 -0.69 2.79 -13.42
N THR A 100 -1.73 3.14 -12.69
CA THR A 100 -1.92 2.72 -11.29
C THR A 100 -3.31 2.10 -11.11
N GLY A 101 -3.63 1.64 -9.92
CA GLY A 101 -4.98 1.16 -9.61
C GLY A 101 -6.08 2.21 -9.78
N GLU A 102 -5.73 3.50 -9.82
CA GLU A 102 -6.67 4.63 -9.81
C GLU A 102 -6.47 5.61 -10.97
N GLU A 103 -5.37 5.50 -11.72
CA GLU A 103 -5.03 6.41 -12.80
C GLU A 103 -4.52 5.66 -14.02
N ARG A 104 -4.97 6.10 -15.19
CA ARG A 104 -4.47 5.63 -16.48
C ARG A 104 -4.29 6.82 -17.41
N VAL A 105 -3.04 7.21 -17.64
CA VAL A 105 -2.65 8.28 -18.56
C VAL A 105 -1.75 7.67 -19.61
N SER A 106 -2.09 7.80 -20.90
CA SER A 106 -1.32 7.26 -22.02
C SER A 106 -0.79 5.83 -21.77
N PRO A 107 -1.65 4.84 -21.45
CA PRO A 107 -1.20 3.51 -21.02
C PRO A 107 -0.42 2.74 -22.10
N ASP A 108 -0.55 3.13 -23.35
CA ASP A 108 0.11 2.54 -24.52
C ASP A 108 1.41 3.29 -24.92
N ALA A 109 1.84 4.26 -24.12
CA ALA A 109 3.07 5.00 -24.36
C ALA A 109 4.29 4.05 -24.38
N PRO A 110 5.35 4.40 -25.13
CA PRO A 110 6.57 3.59 -25.18
C PRO A 110 7.18 3.30 -23.81
N ILE A 111 7.19 4.28 -22.92
CA ILE A 111 7.64 4.13 -21.53
C ILE A 111 6.43 4.28 -20.61
N VAL A 112 6.23 3.32 -19.70
CA VAL A 112 5.13 3.35 -18.74
C VAL A 112 5.65 3.31 -17.31
N CYS A 113 5.31 4.31 -16.52
CA CYS A 113 5.49 4.29 -15.07
C CYS A 113 4.25 3.67 -14.42
N CYS A 114 4.42 2.67 -13.55
CA CYS A 114 3.29 2.01 -12.92
C CYS A 114 3.61 1.53 -11.51
N THR A 115 2.59 1.09 -10.77
CA THR A 115 2.84 0.27 -9.58
C THR A 115 3.12 -1.17 -10.00
N ALA A 116 3.89 -1.92 -9.20
CA ALA A 116 4.34 -3.27 -9.55
C ALA A 116 3.18 -4.22 -9.89
N GLU A 117 2.02 -4.06 -9.23
CA GLU A 117 0.82 -4.84 -9.51
C GLU A 117 0.21 -4.56 -10.88
N MET A 118 0.48 -3.38 -11.45
CA MET A 118 -0.04 -2.96 -12.75
C MET A 118 0.95 -3.20 -13.89
N ALA A 119 2.17 -3.65 -13.58
CA ALA A 119 3.18 -3.93 -14.59
C ALA A 119 2.73 -5.10 -15.48
N PRO A 120 2.83 -4.97 -16.82
CA PRO A 120 2.57 -6.07 -17.72
C PRO A 120 3.62 -7.18 -17.51
N MET A 121 3.24 -8.43 -17.81
CA MET A 121 4.15 -9.57 -17.68
C MET A 121 5.14 -9.71 -18.84
N ARG A 122 5.11 -8.81 -19.82
CA ARG A 122 5.95 -8.86 -21.03
C ARG A 122 6.32 -7.48 -21.50
N GLY A 123 7.54 -7.33 -22.03
CA GLY A 123 7.98 -6.06 -22.58
C GLY A 123 9.45 -6.08 -23.03
N GLU A 124 9.95 -4.93 -23.45
CA GLU A 124 11.37 -4.77 -23.83
C GLU A 124 12.22 -4.65 -22.55
N THR A 125 11.93 -3.65 -21.72
CA THR A 125 12.70 -3.36 -20.49
C THR A 125 11.79 -3.30 -19.28
N LEU A 126 12.19 -3.97 -18.20
CA LEU A 126 11.60 -3.83 -16.88
C LEU A 126 12.59 -3.17 -15.93
N VAL A 127 12.22 -2.07 -15.32
CA VAL A 127 12.86 -1.52 -14.13
C VAL A 127 11.96 -1.82 -12.95
N LEU A 128 12.35 -2.78 -12.10
CA LEU A 128 11.58 -3.20 -10.91
C LEU A 128 12.23 -2.58 -9.67
N ASP A 129 11.56 -1.58 -9.10
CA ASP A 129 12.09 -0.83 -7.97
C ASP A 129 11.74 -1.45 -6.63
N GLU A 130 12.65 -1.27 -5.64
CA GLU A 130 12.53 -1.75 -4.25
C GLU A 130 12.23 -3.26 -4.17
N VAL A 131 13.07 -4.10 -4.80
CA VAL A 131 12.84 -5.56 -4.90
C VAL A 131 12.66 -6.27 -3.56
N GLN A 132 13.15 -5.71 -2.44
CA GLN A 132 12.90 -6.23 -1.10
C GLN A 132 11.42 -6.24 -0.70
N TRP A 133 10.55 -5.53 -1.43
CA TRP A 133 9.10 -5.63 -1.24
C TRP A 133 8.53 -7.00 -1.62
N ALA A 134 9.30 -7.85 -2.29
CA ALA A 134 8.89 -9.23 -2.53
C ALA A 134 8.53 -10.01 -1.24
N GLU A 135 9.08 -9.61 -0.08
CA GLU A 135 8.73 -10.17 1.23
C GLU A 135 7.46 -9.57 1.86
N ASP A 136 6.91 -8.48 1.31
CA ASP A 136 5.74 -7.83 1.89
C ASP A 136 4.53 -8.77 1.91
N GLU A 137 3.85 -8.84 3.07
CA GLU A 137 2.76 -9.81 3.30
C GLU A 137 1.52 -9.57 2.43
N GLU A 138 1.29 -8.34 1.99
CA GLU A 138 0.08 -7.98 1.24
C GLU A 138 0.36 -7.81 -0.26
N ARG A 139 1.55 -7.33 -0.62
CA ARG A 139 1.86 -6.85 -1.96
C ARG A 139 3.04 -7.57 -2.62
N GLY A 140 3.83 -8.33 -1.87
CA GLY A 140 5.08 -8.94 -2.32
C GLY A 140 4.94 -9.85 -3.54
N SER A 141 3.78 -10.46 -3.69
CA SER A 141 3.45 -11.32 -4.82
C SER A 141 3.63 -10.65 -6.19
N ALA A 142 3.42 -9.34 -6.31
CA ALA A 142 3.63 -8.63 -7.57
C ALA A 142 5.10 -8.67 -8.00
N TRP A 143 6.04 -8.39 -7.09
CA TRP A 143 7.48 -8.48 -7.33
C TRP A 143 7.92 -9.91 -7.66
N THR A 144 7.49 -10.86 -6.83
CA THR A 144 7.82 -12.27 -7.03
C THR A 144 7.35 -12.77 -8.39
N ARG A 145 6.13 -12.43 -8.81
CA ARG A 145 5.59 -12.83 -10.12
C ARG A 145 6.37 -12.21 -11.28
N LEU A 146 6.74 -10.94 -11.17
CA LEU A 146 7.57 -10.27 -12.19
C LEU A 146 8.97 -10.88 -12.28
N MET A 147 9.58 -11.22 -11.14
CA MET A 147 10.89 -11.88 -11.10
C MET A 147 10.85 -13.32 -11.63
N LEU A 148 9.79 -14.10 -11.36
CA LEU A 148 9.67 -15.50 -11.78
C LEU A 148 9.16 -15.66 -13.21
N GLY A 149 8.16 -14.87 -13.59
CA GLY A 149 7.40 -15.07 -14.82
C GLY A 149 7.43 -13.89 -15.79
N GLY A 150 8.11 -12.80 -15.46
CA GLY A 150 8.22 -11.64 -16.34
C GLY A 150 9.07 -11.94 -17.59
N GLU A 151 8.47 -11.82 -18.77
CA GLU A 151 9.14 -12.05 -20.06
C GLU A 151 9.61 -10.71 -20.64
N TYR A 152 10.75 -10.21 -20.16
CA TYR A 152 11.39 -8.98 -20.61
C TYR A 152 12.76 -9.27 -21.17
N ARG A 153 13.16 -8.51 -22.21
CA ARG A 153 14.47 -8.64 -22.79
C ARG A 153 15.57 -8.15 -21.85
N HIS A 154 15.30 -7.02 -21.16
CA HIS A 154 16.21 -6.42 -20.19
C HIS A 154 15.49 -6.25 -18.84
N ILE A 155 16.11 -6.70 -17.76
CA ILE A 155 15.56 -6.57 -16.40
C ILE A 155 16.58 -5.83 -15.54
N LEU A 156 16.14 -4.70 -14.95
CA LEU A 156 16.88 -3.96 -13.94
C LEU A 156 16.16 -4.09 -12.60
N LEU A 157 16.83 -4.67 -11.63
CA LEU A 157 16.35 -4.87 -10.27
C LEU A 157 16.97 -3.80 -9.36
N LEU A 158 16.15 -2.97 -8.72
CA LEU A 158 16.63 -1.94 -7.80
C LEU A 158 16.22 -2.31 -6.38
N GLY A 159 17.16 -2.21 -5.43
CA GLY A 159 16.83 -2.55 -4.05
C GLY A 159 17.91 -2.19 -3.04
N ALA A 160 17.59 -2.49 -1.78
CA ALA A 160 18.56 -2.47 -0.71
C ALA A 160 19.56 -3.63 -0.87
N VAL A 161 20.77 -3.51 -0.30
CA VAL A 161 21.78 -4.55 -0.37
C VAL A 161 21.31 -5.86 0.28
N GLU A 162 20.40 -5.77 1.22
CA GLU A 162 19.73 -6.87 1.91
C GLU A 162 18.98 -7.81 0.96
N ALA A 163 18.55 -7.32 -0.22
CA ALA A 163 17.87 -8.13 -1.23
C ALA A 163 18.82 -8.97 -2.10
N LEU A 164 20.13 -8.90 -1.86
CA LEU A 164 21.11 -9.69 -2.62
C LEU A 164 20.79 -11.21 -2.63
N PRO A 165 20.44 -11.88 -1.50
CA PRO A 165 20.06 -13.29 -1.52
C PRO A 165 18.83 -13.55 -2.39
N LEU A 166 17.78 -12.73 -2.29
CA LEU A 166 16.58 -12.83 -3.11
C LEU A 166 16.90 -12.71 -4.62
N VAL A 167 17.73 -11.72 -4.98
CA VAL A 167 18.17 -11.54 -6.38
C VAL A 167 18.91 -12.76 -6.88
N ARG A 168 19.80 -13.36 -6.08
CA ARG A 168 20.54 -14.56 -6.44
C ARG A 168 19.67 -15.80 -6.57
N HIS A 169 18.59 -15.89 -5.79
CA HIS A 169 17.59 -16.95 -5.96
C HIS A 169 16.82 -16.81 -7.26
N ALA A 170 16.35 -15.60 -7.58
CA ALA A 170 15.55 -15.35 -8.78
C ALA A 170 16.39 -15.34 -10.07
N PHE A 171 17.65 -14.85 -9.99
CA PHE A 171 18.56 -14.67 -11.11
C PHE A 171 20.01 -14.94 -10.67
N PRO A 172 20.44 -16.21 -10.66
CA PRO A 172 21.79 -16.58 -10.20
C PRO A 172 22.93 -15.85 -10.92
N ASP A 173 22.75 -15.60 -12.22
CA ASP A 173 23.76 -15.00 -13.11
C ASP A 173 23.59 -13.48 -13.29
N ALA A 174 22.72 -12.81 -12.48
CA ALA A 174 22.53 -11.36 -12.57
C ALA A 174 23.86 -10.60 -12.37
N GLU A 175 24.11 -9.60 -13.21
CA GLU A 175 25.17 -8.62 -12.97
C GLU A 175 24.82 -7.78 -11.74
N LEU A 176 25.74 -7.71 -10.78
CA LEU A 176 25.53 -6.94 -9.54
C LEU A 176 26.29 -5.63 -9.61
N ARG A 177 25.59 -4.51 -9.37
CA ARG A 177 26.17 -3.18 -9.22
C ARG A 177 25.81 -2.64 -7.83
N PHE A 178 26.84 -2.36 -7.05
CA PHE A 178 26.67 -1.83 -5.70
C PHE A 178 26.81 -0.32 -5.69
N PHE A 179 25.88 0.32 -5.01
CA PHE A 179 25.81 1.78 -4.90
C PHE A 179 26.05 2.19 -3.45
N GLU A 180 26.87 3.21 -3.27
CA GLU A 180 27.08 3.83 -1.97
C GLU A 180 26.18 5.05 -1.79
N ARG A 181 25.87 5.35 -0.55
CA ARG A 181 25.11 6.54 -0.20
C ARG A 181 25.89 7.81 -0.54
N LYS A 182 25.27 8.71 -1.30
CA LYS A 182 25.94 9.96 -1.75
C LYS A 182 26.07 11.02 -0.66
N SER A 183 25.16 11.06 0.32
CA SER A 183 25.20 11.98 1.45
C SER A 183 25.30 11.17 2.75
N PRO A 184 26.44 11.18 3.46
CA PRO A 184 26.63 10.39 4.67
C PRO A 184 25.65 10.81 5.78
N LEU A 185 25.33 9.87 6.68
CA LEU A 185 24.54 10.13 7.88
C LEU A 185 25.46 10.40 9.06
N GLU A 186 25.15 11.45 9.83
CA GLU A 186 25.87 11.81 11.04
C GLU A 186 24.94 11.72 12.26
N TRP A 187 25.40 11.02 13.29
CA TRP A 187 24.71 10.99 14.56
C TRP A 187 24.88 12.34 15.31
N THR A 188 23.78 13.03 15.59
CA THR A 188 23.78 14.35 16.26
C THR A 188 23.35 14.30 17.73
N GLY A 189 23.09 13.08 18.27
CA GLY A 189 22.70 12.92 19.66
C GLY A 189 21.28 13.39 19.99
N LYS A 190 21.12 13.92 21.18
CA LYS A 190 19.84 14.43 21.71
C LYS A 190 19.62 15.89 21.31
N LYS A 191 18.44 16.20 20.75
CA LYS A 191 18.02 17.56 20.38
C LYS A 191 16.74 17.94 21.11
N GLY A 192 16.76 19.11 21.76
CA GLY A 192 15.59 19.65 22.43
C GLY A 192 14.59 20.24 21.44
N ILE A 193 13.29 20.08 21.71
CA ILE A 193 12.20 20.54 20.83
C ILE A 193 12.27 22.06 20.54
N ALA A 194 12.72 22.87 21.51
CA ALA A 194 12.82 24.32 21.34
C ALA A 194 13.94 24.76 20.40
N GLY A 195 14.91 23.89 20.11
CA GLY A 195 16.10 24.23 19.31
C GLY A 195 16.10 23.64 17.91
N LEU A 196 14.96 23.21 17.39
CA LEU A 196 14.87 22.61 16.07
C LEU A 196 14.97 23.68 14.97
N GLY A 197 15.86 23.45 14.01
CA GLY A 197 16.00 24.28 12.81
C GLY A 197 15.01 23.90 11.71
N ALA A 198 14.93 24.78 10.69
CA ALA A 198 14.20 24.45 9.47
C ALA A 198 14.82 23.21 8.78
N GLY A 199 14.00 22.48 8.04
CA GLY A 199 14.42 21.23 7.40
C GLY A 199 14.46 20.01 8.35
N THR A 200 13.95 20.15 9.59
CA THR A 200 13.89 19.05 10.56
C THR A 200 12.59 18.26 10.44
N VAL A 201 12.72 16.93 10.36
CA VAL A 201 11.62 15.98 10.47
C VAL A 201 11.72 15.23 11.79
N VAL A 202 10.61 15.11 12.50
CA VAL A 202 10.51 14.34 13.75
C VAL A 202 9.53 13.19 13.57
N VAL A 203 9.94 11.97 13.93
CA VAL A 203 9.18 10.74 13.66
C VAL A 203 8.59 10.17 14.95
N ALA A 204 7.30 9.82 14.89
CA ALA A 204 6.58 9.03 15.90
C ALA A 204 5.73 7.96 15.22
N PHE A 205 5.22 6.93 15.94
CA PHE A 205 4.69 5.73 15.31
C PHE A 205 3.18 5.54 15.47
N SER A 206 2.45 6.62 15.69
CA SER A 206 0.99 6.59 15.59
C SER A 206 0.45 7.94 15.09
N ARG A 207 -0.71 7.92 14.43
CA ARG A 207 -1.41 9.14 14.00
C ARG A 207 -1.55 10.15 15.17
N ARG A 208 -2.01 9.67 16.33
CA ARG A 208 -2.21 10.51 17.52
C ARG A 208 -0.91 11.10 18.04
N ALA A 209 0.17 10.31 18.05
CA ALA A 209 1.48 10.79 18.46
C ALA A 209 2.01 11.89 17.52
N VAL A 210 1.86 11.70 16.20
CA VAL A 210 2.30 12.67 15.19
C VAL A 210 1.50 13.97 15.25
N ILE A 211 0.17 13.92 15.38
CA ILE A 211 -0.68 15.11 15.52
C ILE A 211 -0.33 15.86 16.82
N GLY A 212 -0.19 15.13 17.93
CA GLY A 212 0.22 15.74 19.19
C GLY A 212 1.61 16.33 19.16
N LEU A 213 2.56 15.66 18.50
CA LEU A 213 3.91 16.18 18.26
C LEU A 213 3.85 17.46 17.42
N ALA A 214 3.01 17.50 16.38
CA ALA A 214 2.82 18.69 15.57
C ALA A 214 2.27 19.87 16.41
N GLY A 215 1.34 19.62 17.32
CA GLY A 215 0.85 20.63 18.27
C GLY A 215 1.93 21.13 19.24
N GLU A 216 2.79 20.23 19.76
CA GLU A 216 3.96 20.63 20.57
C GLU A 216 4.98 21.45 19.78
N LEU A 217 5.28 21.05 18.54
CA LEU A 217 6.18 21.79 17.64
C LEU A 217 5.59 23.14 17.26
N ASN A 218 4.28 23.25 17.11
CA ASN A 218 3.59 24.49 16.75
C ASN A 218 3.75 25.59 17.82
N GLN A 219 4.01 25.24 19.09
CA GLN A 219 4.33 26.20 20.14
C GLN A 219 5.66 26.95 19.89
N PHE A 220 6.60 26.31 19.18
CA PHE A 220 7.90 26.88 18.84
C PHE A 220 7.98 27.37 17.39
N HIS A 221 7.13 26.86 16.52
CA HIS A 221 7.06 27.18 15.09
C HIS A 221 5.61 27.50 14.66
N PRO A 222 4.98 28.57 15.19
CA PRO A 222 3.56 28.85 14.97
C PRO A 222 3.20 28.90 13.47
N GLY A 223 2.23 28.09 13.05
CA GLY A 223 1.75 27.98 11.66
C GLY A 223 2.75 27.35 10.67
N ARG A 224 3.95 26.98 11.13
CA ARG A 224 5.04 26.46 10.28
C ARG A 224 5.38 25.00 10.57
N VAL A 225 4.39 24.20 10.91
CA VAL A 225 4.52 22.76 11.12
C VAL A 225 3.79 22.01 10.01
N ALA A 226 4.46 21.06 9.38
CA ALA A 226 3.84 20.05 8.51
C ALA A 226 3.55 18.78 9.31
N CYS A 227 2.54 18.02 8.88
CA CYS A 227 2.13 16.78 9.54
C CYS A 227 1.85 15.69 8.50
N LEU A 228 2.52 14.51 8.64
CA LEU A 228 2.44 13.41 7.68
C LEU A 228 2.21 12.07 8.37
N TYR A 229 1.13 11.37 8.00
CA TYR A 229 0.85 10.01 8.50
C TYR A 229 0.14 9.14 7.46
N GLY A 230 0.16 7.82 7.66
CA GLY A 230 -0.27 6.84 6.65
C GLY A 230 -1.73 6.95 6.22
N ALA A 231 -2.65 7.31 7.12
CA ALA A 231 -4.08 7.42 6.84
C ALA A 231 -4.48 8.70 6.07
N MET A 232 -3.54 9.65 5.87
CA MET A 232 -3.85 10.87 5.11
C MET A 232 -4.15 10.55 3.65
N PRO A 233 -5.16 11.24 3.06
CA PRO A 233 -5.39 11.25 1.61
C PRO A 233 -4.14 11.68 0.84
N LEU A 234 -3.97 11.17 -0.39
CA LEU A 234 -2.80 11.52 -1.21
C LEU A 234 -2.70 13.03 -1.48
N GLY A 235 -3.84 13.69 -1.74
CA GLY A 235 -3.89 15.15 -1.93
C GLY A 235 -3.39 15.92 -0.72
N SER A 236 -3.92 15.62 0.47
CA SER A 236 -3.50 16.25 1.74
C SER A 236 -2.02 15.98 2.03
N ARG A 237 -1.55 14.76 1.78
CA ARG A 237 -0.14 14.40 1.98
C ARG A 237 0.77 15.20 1.06
N ARG A 238 0.38 15.36 -0.21
CA ARG A 238 1.13 16.17 -1.18
C ARG A 238 1.20 17.63 -0.75
N GLU A 239 0.08 18.22 -0.32
CA GLU A 239 0.04 19.59 0.19
C GLU A 239 1.01 19.81 1.36
N GLU A 240 1.02 18.90 2.34
CA GLU A 240 1.94 19.01 3.49
C GLU A 240 3.41 18.84 3.09
N ILE A 241 3.71 17.96 2.11
CA ILE A 241 5.04 17.80 1.54
C ILE A 241 5.47 19.08 0.82
N ASP A 242 4.60 19.65 -0.02
CA ASP A 242 4.89 20.86 -0.79
C ASP A 242 5.10 22.07 0.15
N ARG A 243 4.33 22.18 1.23
CA ARG A 243 4.54 23.19 2.28
C ARG A 243 5.90 23.08 2.96
N PHE A 244 6.35 21.84 3.24
CA PHE A 244 7.66 21.62 3.85
C PHE A 244 8.80 21.90 2.87
N ILE A 245 8.73 21.39 1.65
CA ILE A 245 9.75 21.61 0.61
C ILE A 245 9.80 23.10 0.22
N GLY A 246 8.65 23.77 0.12
CA GLY A 246 8.54 25.20 -0.19
C GLY A 246 8.93 26.14 0.96
N GLY A 247 9.33 25.61 2.14
CA GLY A 247 9.76 26.40 3.30
C GLY A 247 8.61 27.10 4.05
N GLN A 248 7.36 26.86 3.68
CA GLN A 248 6.18 27.35 4.41
C GLN A 248 6.05 26.63 5.77
N ALA A 249 6.42 25.35 5.84
CA ALA A 249 6.64 24.65 7.08
C ALA A 249 8.15 24.54 7.34
N ALA A 250 8.57 24.90 8.56
CA ALA A 250 9.97 24.81 8.98
C ALA A 250 10.31 23.41 9.47
N VAL A 251 9.37 22.76 10.15
CA VAL A 251 9.51 21.44 10.75
C VAL A 251 8.34 20.54 10.33
N CYS A 252 8.57 19.22 10.35
CA CYS A 252 7.55 18.24 10.01
C CYS A 252 7.47 17.16 11.08
N ALA A 253 6.26 16.86 11.57
CA ALA A 253 5.97 15.67 12.35
C ALA A 253 5.49 14.57 11.41
N ALA A 254 6.05 13.34 11.48
CA ALA A 254 5.70 12.29 10.56
C ALA A 254 5.67 10.90 11.21
N THR A 255 4.89 9.98 10.62
CA THR A 255 5.05 8.54 10.92
C THR A 255 6.15 7.93 10.05
N ASP A 256 6.35 6.61 10.20
CA ASP A 256 7.20 5.80 9.32
C ASP A 256 6.75 5.75 7.84
N VAL A 257 5.64 6.40 7.49
CA VAL A 257 5.26 6.66 6.10
C VAL A 257 6.40 7.25 5.27
N LEU A 258 7.32 7.96 5.92
CA LEU A 258 8.57 8.46 5.32
C LEU A 258 9.45 7.32 4.79
N GLY A 259 9.54 6.21 5.52
CA GLY A 259 10.32 5.03 5.11
C GLY A 259 9.80 4.38 3.82
N HIS A 260 8.51 4.51 3.53
CA HIS A 260 7.81 3.81 2.48
C HIS A 260 7.50 4.70 1.25
N GLY A 261 8.51 5.41 0.71
CA GLY A 261 8.40 6.04 -0.60
C GLY A 261 7.90 7.49 -0.64
N VAL A 262 7.71 8.14 0.50
CA VAL A 262 7.51 9.60 0.54
C VAL A 262 8.86 10.27 0.28
N ASN A 263 8.92 11.05 -0.79
CA ASN A 263 10.11 11.81 -1.14
C ASN A 263 10.12 13.15 -0.40
N LEU A 264 10.47 13.12 0.89
CA LEU A 264 10.59 14.31 1.73
C LEU A 264 12.07 14.60 2.00
N PRO A 265 12.70 15.55 1.31
CA PRO A 265 14.07 15.94 1.61
C PRO A 265 14.12 16.65 2.97
N CYS A 266 14.88 16.11 3.91
CA CYS A 266 15.14 16.75 5.18
C CYS A 266 16.65 16.79 5.46
N GLU A 267 17.10 17.82 6.17
CA GLU A 267 18.47 17.91 6.64
C GLU A 267 18.66 17.07 7.90
N THR A 268 17.73 17.21 8.85
CA THR A 268 17.77 16.54 10.15
C THR A 268 16.54 15.66 10.34
N LEU A 269 16.77 14.43 10.80
CA LEU A 269 15.72 13.51 11.19
C LEU A 269 15.88 13.08 12.64
N LEU A 270 14.84 13.27 13.45
CA LEU A 270 14.85 12.92 14.86
C LEU A 270 13.76 11.89 15.17
N PHE A 271 14.09 10.93 16.02
CA PHE A 271 13.11 9.97 16.54
C PHE A 271 12.53 10.51 17.86
N ALA A 272 11.21 10.66 17.95
CA ALA A 272 10.49 10.94 19.20
C ALA A 272 10.15 9.66 19.95
N GLU A 273 10.05 8.55 19.25
CA GLU A 273 9.83 7.20 19.78
C GLU A 273 10.73 6.21 19.05
N THR A 274 11.09 5.11 19.73
CA THR A 274 11.82 3.97 19.17
C THR A 274 11.03 2.68 19.30
N THR A 275 9.76 2.76 19.70
CA THR A 275 8.83 1.64 19.79
C THR A 275 7.63 1.89 18.90
N LYS A 276 7.10 0.82 18.29
CA LYS A 276 5.86 0.87 17.49
C LYS A 276 4.94 -0.31 17.82
N PHE A 277 3.66 -0.15 17.51
CA PHE A 277 2.70 -1.25 17.46
C PHE A 277 2.74 -1.89 16.07
N ASP A 278 2.97 -3.19 15.99
CA ASP A 278 3.13 -3.91 14.72
C ASP A 278 1.85 -4.63 14.24
N GLY A 279 0.72 -4.29 14.86
CA GLY A 279 -0.58 -4.94 14.62
C GLY A 279 -0.92 -6.02 15.67
N LYS A 280 0.07 -6.49 16.44
CA LYS A 280 -0.08 -7.52 17.48
C LYS A 280 0.40 -7.04 18.84
N GLU A 281 1.60 -6.50 18.90
CA GLU A 281 2.23 -6.04 20.14
C GLU A 281 3.03 -4.74 19.93
N ARG A 282 3.36 -4.08 21.05
CA ARG A 282 4.27 -2.94 21.04
C ARG A 282 5.71 -3.45 21.20
N ARG A 283 6.55 -3.17 20.22
CA ARG A 283 7.95 -3.62 20.17
C ARG A 283 8.90 -2.49 19.81
N ASN A 284 10.16 -2.69 20.08
CA ASN A 284 11.22 -1.81 19.58
C ASN A 284 11.29 -1.86 18.05
N LEU A 285 11.71 -0.76 17.46
CA LEU A 285 12.07 -0.71 16.05
C LEU A 285 13.24 -1.64 15.79
N LEU A 286 13.18 -2.31 14.65
CA LEU A 286 14.29 -3.11 14.16
C LEU A 286 15.37 -2.21 13.54
N PRO A 287 16.64 -2.60 13.57
CA PRO A 287 17.73 -1.80 13.01
C PRO A 287 17.49 -1.37 11.56
N TRP A 288 16.93 -2.23 10.73
CA TRP A 288 16.61 -1.92 9.34
C TRP A 288 15.48 -0.89 9.19
N GLU A 289 14.48 -0.89 10.11
CA GLU A 289 13.41 0.12 10.13
C GLU A 289 13.98 1.50 10.45
N ILE A 290 14.86 1.57 11.46
CA ILE A 290 15.54 2.81 11.81
C ILE A 290 16.41 3.31 10.65
N ALA A 291 17.20 2.44 10.04
CA ALA A 291 18.08 2.77 8.92
C ALA A 291 17.30 3.27 7.70
N GLN A 292 16.16 2.66 7.40
CA GLN A 292 15.28 3.05 6.29
C GLN A 292 14.69 4.45 6.51
N ILE A 293 14.22 4.73 7.74
CA ILE A 293 13.68 6.03 8.12
C ILE A 293 14.80 7.06 8.14
N ALA A 294 15.91 6.79 8.84
CA ALA A 294 17.10 7.65 8.92
C ALA A 294 17.67 7.97 7.53
N GLY A 295 17.57 7.00 6.62
CA GLY A 295 18.00 7.14 5.23
C GLY A 295 17.35 8.30 4.47
N ARG A 296 16.29 8.90 4.99
CA ARG A 296 15.62 10.07 4.39
C ARG A 296 16.31 11.39 4.71
N ALA A 297 17.17 11.44 5.73
CA ALA A 297 17.97 12.61 6.02
C ALA A 297 19.11 12.81 4.98
N GLY A 298 19.46 14.04 4.66
CA GLY A 298 20.61 14.36 3.81
C GLY A 298 20.44 13.98 2.34
N ARG A 299 19.35 14.41 1.69
CA ARG A 299 19.11 14.10 0.28
C ARG A 299 20.17 14.74 -0.62
N PHE A 300 20.82 13.94 -1.46
CA PHE A 300 21.77 14.40 -2.47
C PHE A 300 21.16 15.45 -3.41
N GLY A 301 21.89 16.52 -3.65
CA GLY A 301 21.41 17.68 -4.41
C GLY A 301 20.69 18.74 -3.59
N PHE A 302 20.32 18.43 -2.32
CA PHE A 302 19.75 19.39 -1.37
C PHE A 302 20.66 19.60 -0.16
N HIS A 303 21.26 18.51 0.37
CA HIS A 303 22.10 18.55 1.57
C HIS A 303 23.32 17.65 1.38
N GLU A 304 24.50 18.12 1.72
CA GLU A 304 25.74 17.35 1.63
C GLU A 304 25.80 16.21 2.66
N ARG A 305 25.15 16.40 3.81
CA ARG A 305 25.09 15.45 4.93
C ARG A 305 23.67 15.34 5.47
N GLY A 306 23.35 14.20 6.04
CA GLY A 306 22.10 13.98 6.78
C GLY A 306 22.38 13.84 8.27
N HIS A 307 21.61 14.54 9.09
CA HIS A 307 21.74 14.50 10.55
C HIS A 307 20.64 13.62 11.14
N VAL A 308 21.05 12.69 12.03
CA VAL A 308 20.10 11.77 12.70
C VAL A 308 20.30 11.82 14.19
N GLY A 309 19.22 11.91 14.95
CA GLY A 309 19.27 11.96 16.40
C GLY A 309 17.94 11.57 17.05
N VAL A 310 17.79 11.92 18.32
CA VAL A 310 16.55 11.70 19.08
C VAL A 310 16.02 13.01 19.65
N LEU A 311 14.70 13.13 19.69
CA LEU A 311 14.02 14.28 20.25
C LEU A 311 14.00 14.20 21.79
N THR A 312 14.18 15.35 22.45
CA THR A 312 13.98 15.51 23.91
C THR A 312 13.13 16.74 24.20
N GLY A 313 12.69 16.87 25.46
CA GLY A 313 11.86 18.01 25.89
C GLY A 313 10.36 17.82 25.64
N VAL A 314 9.96 16.66 25.18
CA VAL A 314 8.54 16.23 25.07
C VAL A 314 8.30 15.15 26.11
N GLN A 315 7.34 15.36 27.00
CA GLN A 315 7.17 14.52 28.21
C GLN A 315 6.82 13.04 27.90
N TRP A 316 6.14 12.78 26.79
CA TRP A 316 5.72 11.44 26.38
C TRP A 316 6.71 10.77 25.41
N ALA A 317 7.65 11.53 24.86
CA ALA A 317 8.66 11.02 23.94
C ALA A 317 9.78 10.34 24.76
N ASP A 318 9.98 9.07 24.52
CA ASP A 318 11.00 8.24 25.18
C ASP A 318 11.77 7.42 24.15
N PRO A 319 12.56 8.08 23.28
CA PRO A 319 13.39 7.38 22.32
C PRO A 319 14.66 6.84 22.98
N ASP A 320 15.07 5.63 22.59
CA ASP A 320 16.36 5.04 22.96
C ASP A 320 17.47 5.59 22.02
N PRO A 321 18.39 6.43 22.52
CA PRO A 321 19.45 7.02 21.68
C PRO A 321 20.49 6.00 21.23
N GLU A 322 20.74 4.94 22.03
CA GLU A 322 21.73 3.93 21.69
C GLU A 322 21.22 3.03 20.58
N LEU A 323 19.95 2.63 20.68
CA LEU A 323 19.28 1.87 19.63
C LEU A 323 19.34 2.59 18.27
N VAL A 324 19.07 3.90 18.25
CA VAL A 324 19.12 4.68 17.01
C VAL A 324 20.56 4.81 16.49
N ARG A 325 21.51 5.13 17.36
CA ARG A 325 22.92 5.28 16.97
C ARG A 325 23.48 3.98 16.37
N ASP A 326 23.24 2.86 17.05
CA ASP A 326 23.80 1.57 16.67
C ASP A 326 23.17 1.06 15.36
N ALA A 327 21.88 1.37 15.12
CA ALA A 327 21.18 1.06 13.88
C ALA A 327 21.63 1.92 12.67
N LEU A 328 22.53 2.89 12.81
CA LEU A 328 23.10 3.59 11.65
C LEU A 328 24.23 2.80 10.98
N THR A 329 24.70 1.71 11.62
CA THR A 329 25.77 0.88 11.10
C THR A 329 25.25 -0.53 10.80
N PRO A 330 25.30 -1.00 9.54
CA PRO A 330 24.86 -2.35 9.19
C PRO A 330 25.78 -3.40 9.81
N GLN A 331 25.21 -4.49 10.36
CA GLN A 331 25.92 -5.51 11.10
C GLN A 331 25.77 -6.93 10.52
N VAL A 332 24.73 -7.18 9.73
CA VAL A 332 24.45 -8.49 9.16
C VAL A 332 25.33 -8.72 7.94
N GLU A 333 26.14 -9.78 7.96
CA GLU A 333 26.95 -10.16 6.82
C GLU A 333 26.08 -10.81 5.72
N LEU A 334 26.30 -10.36 4.49
CA LEU A 334 25.66 -10.84 3.29
C LEU A 334 26.69 -11.51 2.37
N ALA A 335 26.23 -12.24 1.38
CA ALA A 335 27.11 -12.86 0.40
C ALA A 335 28.06 -11.85 -0.26
N GLY A 336 29.29 -12.25 -0.54
CA GLY A 336 30.29 -11.39 -1.18
C GLY A 336 30.93 -10.33 -0.27
N GLY A 337 30.82 -10.48 1.06
CA GLY A 337 31.44 -9.58 2.04
C GLY A 337 30.69 -8.25 2.26
N HIS A 338 29.49 -8.13 1.72
CA HIS A 338 28.62 -6.97 1.96
C HIS A 338 27.95 -7.05 3.33
N LYS A 339 27.58 -5.91 3.88
CA LYS A 339 26.85 -5.81 5.16
C LYS A 339 25.52 -5.10 4.97
N GLY A 340 24.50 -5.61 5.63
CA GLY A 340 23.15 -5.03 5.69
C GLY A 340 22.59 -5.04 7.10
N TYR A 341 21.31 -4.78 7.22
CA TYR A 341 20.58 -4.78 8.50
C TYR A 341 19.78 -6.06 8.72
N ARG A 342 19.46 -6.77 7.67
CA ARG A 342 18.72 -8.04 7.66
C ARG A 342 19.04 -8.83 6.39
N ILE A 343 18.49 -10.01 6.30
CA ILE A 343 18.50 -10.81 5.07
C ILE A 343 17.11 -10.76 4.45
N VAL A 344 17.05 -10.50 3.15
CA VAL A 344 15.84 -10.60 2.34
C VAL A 344 16.10 -11.69 1.30
N ASP A 345 15.57 -12.86 1.54
CA ASP A 345 15.85 -14.07 0.75
C ASP A 345 14.58 -14.76 0.25
N SER A 346 13.40 -14.25 0.60
CA SER A 346 12.13 -14.86 0.23
C SER A 346 11.22 -13.94 -0.57
N GLY A 347 10.42 -14.55 -1.44
CA GLY A 347 9.37 -13.87 -2.20
C GLY A 347 7.99 -14.44 -1.89
N ARG A 348 6.97 -13.59 -1.88
CA ARG A 348 5.59 -13.98 -1.62
C ARG A 348 4.89 -14.44 -2.90
N LEU A 349 4.04 -15.44 -2.78
CA LEU A 349 3.16 -15.89 -3.86
C LEU A 349 1.70 -15.76 -3.46
N ARG A 350 0.91 -15.24 -4.41
CA ARG A 350 -0.55 -15.13 -4.32
C ARG A 350 -1.18 -15.68 -5.59
N PRO A 351 -2.34 -16.39 -5.51
CA PRO A 351 -3.00 -16.92 -6.68
C PRO A 351 -3.53 -15.81 -7.60
N GLN A 352 -3.49 -16.07 -8.90
CA GLN A 352 -4.22 -15.33 -9.91
C GLN A 352 -5.33 -16.22 -10.48
N LEU A 353 -6.36 -15.64 -11.09
CA LEU A 353 -7.48 -16.43 -11.65
C LEU A 353 -7.00 -17.49 -12.63
N GLY A 354 -6.02 -17.15 -13.49
CA GLY A 354 -5.46 -18.09 -14.46
C GLY A 354 -4.67 -19.24 -13.84
N ASP A 355 -4.26 -19.13 -12.58
CA ASP A 355 -3.57 -20.19 -11.85
C ASP A 355 -4.57 -21.24 -11.29
N LEU A 356 -5.86 -20.88 -11.15
CA LEU A 356 -6.85 -21.67 -10.44
C LEU A 356 -7.60 -22.68 -11.33
N ASN A 357 -7.57 -22.52 -12.64
CA ASN A 357 -8.28 -23.38 -13.62
C ASN A 357 -9.77 -23.66 -13.25
N VAL A 358 -10.51 -22.61 -12.88
CA VAL A 358 -11.93 -22.66 -12.49
C VAL A 358 -12.82 -22.02 -13.54
N GLU A 359 -14.05 -22.52 -13.66
CA GLU A 359 -15.05 -22.00 -14.59
C GLU A 359 -16.27 -21.39 -13.87
N ARG A 360 -16.41 -21.64 -12.56
CA ARG A 360 -17.57 -21.25 -11.77
C ARG A 360 -17.16 -20.57 -10.46
N VAL A 361 -17.97 -19.63 -10.02
CA VAL A 361 -17.77 -18.92 -8.74
C VAL A 361 -17.76 -19.87 -7.53
N ASP A 362 -18.59 -20.92 -7.56
CA ASP A 362 -18.68 -21.91 -6.49
C ASP A 362 -17.40 -22.74 -6.31
N ASP A 363 -16.56 -22.80 -7.34
CA ASP A 363 -15.32 -23.57 -7.33
C ASP A 363 -14.10 -22.72 -6.88
N LEU A 364 -14.27 -21.39 -6.72
CA LEU A 364 -13.17 -20.47 -6.30
C LEU A 364 -12.57 -20.83 -4.95
N GLU A 365 -13.40 -21.04 -3.94
CA GLU A 365 -12.92 -21.32 -2.58
C GLU A 365 -12.15 -22.65 -2.50
N PRO A 366 -12.70 -23.80 -3.02
CA PRO A 366 -11.93 -25.05 -3.10
C PRO A 366 -10.63 -24.91 -3.90
N ALA A 367 -10.66 -24.13 -5.01
CA ALA A 367 -9.47 -23.92 -5.84
C ALA A 367 -8.41 -23.08 -5.14
N LEU A 368 -8.79 -22.05 -4.36
CA LEU A 368 -7.88 -21.27 -3.55
C LEU A 368 -7.15 -22.15 -2.52
N HIS A 369 -7.90 -23.03 -1.85
CA HIS A 369 -7.30 -24.00 -0.91
C HIS A 369 -6.38 -25.00 -1.61
N ALA A 370 -6.79 -25.52 -2.78
CA ALA A 370 -5.97 -26.44 -3.57
C ALA A 370 -4.68 -25.75 -4.04
N TRP A 371 -4.78 -24.52 -4.54
CA TRP A 371 -3.63 -23.72 -4.95
C TRP A 371 -2.67 -23.50 -3.78
N ARG A 372 -3.17 -23.04 -2.63
CA ARG A 372 -2.35 -22.85 -1.43
C ARG A 372 -1.59 -24.12 -1.04
N ASN A 373 -2.27 -25.26 -1.03
CA ASN A 373 -1.65 -26.54 -0.65
C ASN A 373 -0.58 -26.98 -1.69
N ALA A 374 -0.79 -26.73 -2.96
CA ALA A 374 0.19 -27.02 -4.01
C ALA A 374 1.40 -26.07 -3.91
N ALA A 375 1.14 -24.77 -3.74
CA ALA A 375 2.20 -23.77 -3.59
C ALA A 375 3.08 -24.02 -2.34
N LEU A 376 2.49 -24.44 -1.22
CA LEU A 376 3.25 -24.85 -0.03
C LEU A 376 4.14 -26.07 -0.26
N ARG A 377 3.72 -27.02 -1.12
CA ARG A 377 4.57 -28.17 -1.51
C ARG A 377 5.73 -27.73 -2.40
N PHE A 378 5.45 -26.81 -3.33
CA PHE A 378 6.47 -26.26 -4.22
C PHE A 378 7.52 -25.49 -3.43
N TRP A 379 7.12 -24.67 -2.43
CA TRP A 379 8.03 -23.93 -1.56
C TRP A 379 9.01 -24.86 -0.82
N SER A 380 8.57 -26.05 -0.40
CA SER A 380 9.45 -27.03 0.25
C SER A 380 10.58 -27.52 -0.65
N VAL A 381 10.48 -27.36 -1.96
CA VAL A 381 11.50 -27.73 -2.94
C VAL A 381 12.46 -26.58 -3.23
N ASP A 382 11.93 -25.36 -3.50
CA ASP A 382 12.76 -24.21 -3.87
C ASP A 382 13.26 -23.38 -2.68
N GLY A 383 12.59 -23.46 -1.53
CA GLY A 383 13.05 -22.94 -0.25
C GLY A 383 12.96 -21.42 -0.05
N TRP A 384 12.76 -20.61 -1.11
CA TRP A 384 12.73 -19.14 -1.03
C TRP A 384 11.36 -18.51 -1.29
N LEU A 385 10.36 -19.32 -1.68
CA LEU A 385 9.01 -18.85 -1.93
C LEU A 385 8.10 -19.05 -0.72
N THR A 386 7.39 -18.02 -0.33
CA THR A 386 6.41 -18.03 0.77
C THR A 386 5.02 -17.76 0.21
N VAL A 387 4.02 -18.53 0.67
CA VAL A 387 2.63 -18.39 0.21
C VAL A 387 1.90 -17.37 1.08
N GLU A 388 1.32 -16.34 0.45
CA GLU A 388 0.46 -15.39 1.14
C GLU A 388 -0.79 -16.06 1.73
N SER A 389 -1.34 -15.46 2.78
CA SER A 389 -2.62 -15.89 3.32
C SER A 389 -3.73 -15.69 2.29
N ILE A 390 -4.53 -16.73 2.06
CA ILE A 390 -5.73 -16.64 1.22
C ILE A 390 -6.94 -16.09 1.99
N GLN A 391 -6.82 -15.85 3.29
CA GLN A 391 -7.94 -15.39 4.12
C GLN A 391 -8.53 -14.04 3.66
N PRO A 392 -7.73 -13.03 3.26
CA PRO A 392 -8.29 -11.79 2.72
C PRO A 392 -9.12 -12.02 1.44
N LEU A 393 -8.70 -12.95 0.57
CA LEU A 393 -9.49 -13.30 -0.62
C LEU A 393 -10.78 -14.01 -0.27
N LEU A 394 -10.77 -14.92 0.72
CA LEU A 394 -11.95 -15.61 1.20
C LEU A 394 -12.94 -14.63 1.84
N ALA A 395 -12.47 -13.71 2.71
CA ALA A 395 -13.31 -12.70 3.33
C ALA A 395 -14.01 -11.80 2.29
N ARG A 396 -13.31 -11.42 1.22
CA ARG A 396 -13.89 -10.66 0.10
C ARG A 396 -14.91 -11.48 -0.70
N LEU A 397 -14.63 -12.75 -0.94
CA LEU A 397 -15.56 -13.67 -1.61
C LEU A 397 -16.86 -13.83 -0.79
N ASP A 398 -16.73 -13.97 0.53
CA ASP A 398 -17.88 -14.09 1.43
C ASP A 398 -18.70 -12.80 1.47
N ALA A 399 -18.07 -11.63 1.54
CA ALA A 399 -18.76 -10.34 1.48
C ALA A 399 -19.56 -10.18 0.17
N ILE A 400 -18.99 -10.61 -0.96
CA ILE A 400 -19.68 -10.60 -2.26
C ILE A 400 -20.86 -11.59 -2.26
N ARG A 401 -20.67 -12.81 -1.77
CA ARG A 401 -21.73 -13.85 -1.68
C ARG A 401 -22.87 -13.40 -0.78
N ASP A 402 -22.56 -12.82 0.37
CA ASP A 402 -23.55 -12.34 1.34
C ASP A 402 -24.39 -11.20 0.76
N ALA A 403 -23.75 -10.23 0.09
CA ALA A 403 -24.45 -9.13 -0.56
C ALA A 403 -25.40 -9.62 -1.67
N LEU A 404 -25.05 -10.71 -2.37
CA LEU A 404 -25.84 -11.27 -3.45
C LEU A 404 -26.80 -12.41 -3.03
N ARG A 405 -26.84 -12.76 -1.74
CA ARG A 405 -27.64 -13.89 -1.22
C ARG A 405 -29.11 -13.83 -1.63
N HIS A 406 -29.68 -12.63 -1.66
CA HIS A 406 -31.08 -12.39 -2.01
C HIS A 406 -31.27 -11.83 -3.43
N SER A 407 -30.18 -11.63 -4.17
CA SER A 407 -30.25 -11.17 -5.55
C SER A 407 -30.68 -12.31 -6.47
N ARG A 408 -31.55 -11.99 -7.44
CA ARG A 408 -31.90 -12.92 -8.54
C ARG A 408 -30.82 -12.99 -9.62
N ARG A 409 -29.88 -12.05 -9.61
CA ARG A 409 -28.79 -11.95 -10.57
C ARG A 409 -27.51 -12.54 -9.98
N ARG A 410 -26.72 -13.18 -10.83
CA ARG A 410 -25.42 -13.72 -10.45
C ARG A 410 -24.35 -12.97 -11.21
N LEU A 411 -23.22 -12.78 -10.57
CA LEU A 411 -22.02 -12.26 -11.21
C LEU A 411 -21.28 -13.38 -11.94
N GLU A 412 -20.62 -13.02 -13.04
CA GLU A 412 -19.70 -13.92 -13.72
C GLU A 412 -18.42 -14.11 -12.90
N LEU A 413 -17.72 -15.20 -13.13
CA LEU A 413 -16.47 -15.53 -12.44
C LEU A 413 -15.44 -14.41 -12.55
N ALA A 414 -15.29 -13.81 -13.74
CA ALA A 414 -14.35 -12.73 -13.98
C ALA A 414 -14.66 -11.47 -13.15
N ASP A 415 -15.96 -11.16 -12.95
CA ASP A 415 -16.38 -10.01 -12.15
C ASP A 415 -16.19 -10.26 -10.66
N VAL A 416 -16.52 -11.46 -10.18
CA VAL A 416 -16.25 -11.83 -8.77
C VAL A 416 -14.75 -11.74 -8.49
N TRP A 417 -13.92 -12.33 -9.36
CA TRP A 417 -12.46 -12.26 -9.19
C TRP A 417 -11.95 -10.83 -9.22
N ARG A 418 -12.43 -10.00 -10.14
CA ARG A 418 -12.04 -8.58 -10.24
C ARG A 418 -12.43 -7.82 -8.99
N LEU A 419 -13.65 -8.01 -8.46
CA LEU A 419 -14.09 -7.41 -7.20
C LEU A 419 -13.24 -7.87 -6.00
N MET A 420 -12.84 -9.14 -5.97
CA MET A 420 -11.91 -9.65 -4.94
C MET A 420 -10.52 -8.98 -4.97
N GLN A 421 -10.13 -8.31 -6.06
CA GLN A 421 -8.89 -7.53 -6.16
C GLN A 421 -9.05 -6.06 -5.73
N ALA A 422 -10.24 -5.64 -5.26
CA ALA A 422 -10.45 -4.28 -4.78
C ALA A 422 -9.42 -3.88 -3.70
N PRO A 423 -8.90 -2.65 -3.71
CA PRO A 423 -7.92 -2.17 -2.73
C PRO A 423 -8.61 -1.82 -1.40
N ILE A 424 -9.11 -2.83 -0.70
CA ILE A 424 -9.86 -2.69 0.55
C ILE A 424 -9.18 -3.45 1.70
N ASP A 425 -9.30 -2.90 2.89
CA ASP A 425 -9.08 -3.57 4.17
C ASP A 425 -10.39 -4.21 4.70
N GLU A 426 -10.36 -4.75 5.91
CA GLU A 426 -11.55 -5.34 6.54
C GLU A 426 -12.69 -4.32 6.70
N GLY A 427 -12.38 -3.05 6.96
CA GLY A 427 -13.36 -1.97 7.07
C GLY A 427 -14.07 -1.65 5.74
N GLY A 428 -13.45 -1.97 4.62
CA GLY A 428 -14.00 -1.78 3.28
C GLY A 428 -14.94 -2.89 2.79
N LEU A 429 -15.05 -4.02 3.49
CA LEU A 429 -15.89 -5.15 3.07
C LEU A 429 -17.38 -4.78 2.86
N PRO A 430 -18.02 -3.95 3.69
CA PRO A 430 -19.41 -3.52 3.44
C PRO A 430 -19.56 -2.74 2.12
N LEU A 431 -18.59 -1.87 1.80
CA LEU A 431 -18.59 -1.14 0.53
C LEU A 431 -18.41 -2.12 -0.65
N LEU A 432 -17.53 -3.12 -0.52
CA LEU A 432 -17.36 -4.16 -1.54
C LEU A 432 -18.67 -4.89 -1.84
N GLY A 433 -19.43 -5.27 -0.81
CA GLY A 433 -20.76 -5.88 -0.97
C GLY A 433 -21.74 -4.98 -1.72
N THR A 434 -21.72 -3.67 -1.41
CA THR A 434 -22.52 -2.65 -2.12
C THR A 434 -22.13 -2.56 -3.60
N LEU A 435 -20.83 -2.56 -3.90
CA LEU A 435 -20.30 -2.52 -5.26
C LEU A 435 -20.65 -3.79 -6.03
N ALA A 436 -20.56 -4.97 -5.41
CA ALA A 436 -20.96 -6.25 -6.01
C ALA A 436 -22.44 -6.27 -6.40
N SER A 437 -23.31 -5.78 -5.51
CA SER A 437 -24.75 -5.65 -5.77
C SER A 437 -25.01 -4.64 -6.90
N ALA A 438 -24.25 -3.56 -6.98
CA ALA A 438 -24.35 -2.58 -8.06
C ALA A 438 -23.95 -3.17 -9.42
N VAL A 439 -22.87 -3.97 -9.49
CA VAL A 439 -22.46 -4.70 -10.72
C VAL A 439 -23.52 -5.71 -11.12
N ALA A 440 -24.16 -6.39 -10.15
CA ALA A 440 -25.29 -7.27 -10.41
C ALA A 440 -26.57 -6.53 -10.90
N GLY A 441 -26.60 -5.20 -10.82
CA GLY A 441 -27.69 -4.35 -11.30
C GLY A 441 -28.84 -4.19 -10.32
N ASP A 442 -28.58 -4.28 -9.03
CA ASP A 442 -29.56 -4.02 -7.98
C ASP A 442 -29.82 -2.52 -7.84
N ALA A 443 -31.06 -2.08 -8.05
CA ALA A 443 -31.45 -0.65 -8.12
C ALA A 443 -31.20 0.17 -6.83
N PRO A 444 -31.39 -0.36 -5.59
CA PRO A 444 -31.17 0.40 -4.37
C PRO A 444 -29.73 0.93 -4.22
N GLN A 445 -28.75 0.24 -4.79
CA GLN A 445 -27.33 0.60 -4.66
C GLN A 445 -26.98 1.93 -5.33
N ARG A 446 -27.73 2.33 -6.35
CA ARG A 446 -27.54 3.62 -7.01
C ARG A 446 -27.75 4.79 -6.04
N THR A 447 -28.73 4.69 -5.14
CA THR A 447 -29.01 5.72 -4.14
C THR A 447 -27.92 5.74 -3.06
N VAL A 448 -27.51 4.55 -2.57
CA VAL A 448 -26.44 4.42 -1.57
C VAL A 448 -25.12 4.99 -2.09
N LEU A 449 -24.70 4.57 -3.28
CA LEU A 449 -23.47 5.07 -3.92
C LEU A 449 -23.57 6.55 -4.29
N GLY A 450 -24.77 7.03 -4.63
CA GLY A 450 -25.03 8.44 -4.87
C GLY A 450 -24.78 9.30 -3.63
N TRP A 451 -25.19 8.81 -2.45
CA TRP A 451 -24.93 9.47 -1.16
C TRP A 451 -23.45 9.38 -0.76
N ILE A 452 -22.81 8.22 -0.92
CA ILE A 452 -21.37 8.07 -0.61
C ILE A 452 -20.52 9.03 -1.46
N LEU A 453 -20.89 9.23 -2.73
CA LEU A 453 -20.20 10.10 -3.68
C LEU A 453 -20.54 11.58 -3.53
N ASP A 454 -21.42 11.98 -2.61
CA ASP A 454 -21.78 13.39 -2.38
C ASP A 454 -20.71 14.09 -1.52
N PRO A 455 -19.94 15.05 -2.07
CA PRO A 455 -18.93 15.77 -1.29
C PRO A 455 -19.55 16.61 -0.15
N HIS A 456 -20.80 17.05 -0.28
CA HIS A 456 -21.45 17.89 0.74
C HIS A 456 -21.68 17.17 2.07
N ARG A 457 -21.68 15.83 2.08
CA ARG A 457 -21.71 15.07 3.35
C ARG A 457 -20.51 15.37 4.26
N LEU A 458 -19.44 15.98 3.72
CA LEU A 458 -18.24 16.33 4.44
C LEU A 458 -18.24 17.75 5.01
N ASP A 459 -19.27 18.57 4.77
CA ASP A 459 -19.29 19.97 5.22
C ASP A 459 -19.15 20.11 6.75
N ALA A 460 -19.67 19.14 7.51
CA ALA A 460 -19.58 19.09 8.97
C ALA A 460 -18.74 17.90 9.48
N ALA A 461 -18.06 17.15 8.61
CA ALA A 461 -17.31 15.97 8.98
C ALA A 461 -16.08 16.33 9.82
N GLY A 462 -15.78 15.50 10.85
CA GLY A 462 -14.52 15.55 11.58
C GLY A 462 -13.38 14.88 10.80
N LEU A 463 -12.18 14.89 11.40
CA LEU A 463 -10.98 14.36 10.76
C LEU A 463 -11.11 12.87 10.39
N GLU A 464 -11.65 12.03 11.27
CA GLU A 464 -11.82 10.58 11.03
C GLU A 464 -12.81 10.29 9.89
N GLU A 465 -13.90 11.03 9.84
CA GLU A 465 -14.92 10.89 8.79
C GLU A 465 -14.37 11.34 7.42
N ALA A 466 -13.59 12.41 7.39
CA ALA A 466 -12.94 12.88 6.18
C ALA A 466 -11.88 11.89 5.65
N GLU A 467 -11.09 11.28 6.54
CA GLU A 467 -10.15 10.21 6.18
C GLU A 467 -10.87 8.96 5.66
N GLN A 468 -11.99 8.59 6.27
CA GLN A 468 -12.80 7.47 5.79
C GLN A 468 -13.36 7.75 4.39
N ALA A 469 -13.87 8.96 4.15
CA ALA A 469 -14.36 9.36 2.84
C ALA A 469 -13.28 9.35 1.77
N ALA A 470 -12.04 9.69 2.12
CA ALA A 470 -10.91 9.59 1.21
C ALA A 470 -10.57 8.14 0.84
N ARG A 471 -10.64 7.20 1.81
CA ARG A 471 -10.50 5.76 1.52
C ARG A 471 -11.61 5.26 0.61
N GLU A 472 -12.84 5.65 0.87
CA GLU A 472 -13.99 5.34 0.02
C GLU A 472 -13.82 5.89 -1.40
N ALA A 473 -13.36 7.13 -1.54
CA ALA A 473 -13.07 7.76 -2.83
C ALA A 473 -12.03 6.98 -3.64
N SER A 474 -10.95 6.52 -3.00
CA SER A 474 -9.92 5.69 -3.61
C SER A 474 -10.50 4.37 -4.14
N ILE A 475 -11.32 3.68 -3.34
CA ILE A 475 -12.01 2.43 -3.75
C ILE A 475 -12.97 2.69 -4.91
N LEU A 476 -13.75 3.77 -4.85
CA LEU A 476 -14.72 4.14 -5.88
C LEU A 476 -14.04 4.57 -7.18
N ARG A 477 -12.87 5.19 -7.11
CA ARG A 477 -12.05 5.53 -8.27
C ARG A 477 -11.52 4.27 -8.96
N TRP A 478 -10.99 3.32 -8.18
CA TRP A 478 -10.64 1.99 -8.68
C TRP A 478 -11.84 1.31 -9.34
N PHE A 479 -13.01 1.35 -8.68
CA PHE A 479 -14.23 0.74 -9.20
C PHE A 479 -14.68 1.38 -10.52
N ALA A 480 -14.65 2.71 -10.64
CA ALA A 480 -15.01 3.43 -11.85
C ALA A 480 -14.14 3.04 -13.07
N LEU A 481 -12.85 2.73 -12.83
CA LEU A 481 -11.94 2.24 -13.87
C LEU A 481 -12.26 0.81 -14.29
N GLN A 482 -12.69 -0.05 -13.36
CA GLN A 482 -13.03 -1.45 -13.64
C GLN A 482 -14.42 -1.61 -14.24
N TYR A 483 -15.38 -0.76 -13.86
CA TYR A 483 -16.80 -0.83 -14.20
C TYR A 483 -17.35 0.55 -14.60
N PRO A 484 -16.96 1.09 -15.76
CA PRO A 484 -17.35 2.44 -16.17
C PRO A 484 -18.87 2.63 -16.19
N GLY A 485 -19.36 3.64 -15.48
CA GLY A 485 -20.76 4.06 -15.47
C GLY A 485 -21.71 3.20 -14.63
N VAL A 486 -21.23 2.12 -13.99
CA VAL A 486 -22.09 1.28 -13.14
C VAL A 486 -22.56 2.10 -11.94
N ALA A 487 -23.87 2.10 -11.70
CA ALA A 487 -24.58 2.79 -10.62
C ALA A 487 -24.25 4.30 -10.52
N GLY A 488 -23.76 4.92 -11.60
CA GLY A 488 -23.39 6.34 -11.62
C GLY A 488 -22.07 6.65 -10.92
N VAL A 489 -21.24 5.64 -10.65
CA VAL A 489 -19.87 5.83 -10.17
C VAL A 489 -18.99 6.19 -11.36
N THR A 490 -18.42 7.39 -11.35
CA THR A 490 -17.50 7.87 -12.38
C THR A 490 -16.19 8.34 -11.74
N ILE A 491 -15.13 8.42 -12.54
CA ILE A 491 -13.83 8.90 -12.09
C ILE A 491 -13.95 10.33 -11.55
N GLU A 492 -14.72 11.19 -12.25
CA GLU A 492 -14.90 12.60 -11.89
C GLU A 492 -15.59 12.74 -10.53
N ARG A 493 -16.65 11.93 -10.28
CA ARG A 493 -17.36 11.98 -9.00
C ARG A 493 -16.50 11.44 -7.85
N ALA A 494 -15.75 10.38 -8.08
CA ALA A 494 -14.82 9.85 -7.09
C ALA A 494 -13.68 10.84 -6.81
N ALA A 495 -13.15 11.51 -7.85
CA ALA A 495 -12.13 12.54 -7.70
C ALA A 495 -12.67 13.77 -6.93
N ALA A 496 -13.91 14.22 -7.18
CA ALA A 496 -14.53 15.31 -6.44
C ALA A 496 -14.69 14.97 -4.94
N LEU A 497 -15.07 13.75 -4.60
CA LEU A 497 -15.12 13.28 -3.22
C LEU A 497 -13.71 13.25 -2.59
N GLU A 498 -12.71 12.77 -3.32
CA GLU A 498 -11.31 12.70 -2.86
C GLU A 498 -10.77 14.11 -2.56
N GLU A 499 -11.02 15.07 -3.43
CA GLU A 499 -10.62 16.49 -3.26
C GLU A 499 -11.31 17.13 -2.04
N ALA A 500 -12.63 16.93 -1.90
CA ALA A 500 -13.37 17.43 -0.75
C ALA A 500 -12.87 16.81 0.56
N ALA A 501 -12.62 15.50 0.57
CA ALA A 501 -12.07 14.79 1.72
C ALA A 501 -10.66 15.29 2.05
N ALA A 502 -9.78 15.45 1.07
CA ALA A 502 -8.43 15.98 1.26
C ALA A 502 -8.46 17.39 1.86
N SER A 503 -9.29 18.28 1.31
CA SER A 503 -9.45 19.66 1.81
C SER A 503 -10.00 19.69 3.23
N ARG A 504 -10.93 18.77 3.56
CA ARG A 504 -11.47 18.65 4.92
C ARG A 504 -10.42 18.14 5.90
N VAL A 505 -9.66 17.10 5.54
CA VAL A 505 -8.56 16.57 6.37
C VAL A 505 -7.55 17.67 6.70
N VAL A 506 -7.11 18.46 5.72
CA VAL A 506 -6.17 19.58 5.98
C VAL A 506 -6.75 20.58 6.97
N ARG A 507 -8.01 20.97 6.81
CA ARG A 507 -8.69 21.93 7.71
C ARG A 507 -8.79 21.40 9.14
N GLU A 508 -9.29 20.19 9.31
CA GLU A 508 -9.45 19.58 10.63
C GLU A 508 -8.09 19.30 11.29
N LEU A 509 -7.12 18.86 10.51
CA LEU A 509 -5.75 18.66 11.00
C LEU A 509 -5.15 19.97 11.52
N ARG A 510 -5.35 21.10 10.83
CA ARG A 510 -4.90 22.41 11.29
C ARG A 510 -5.59 22.81 12.58
N ALA A 511 -6.90 22.61 12.66
CA ALA A 511 -7.66 22.90 13.87
C ALA A 511 -7.14 22.08 15.08
N GLU A 512 -6.83 20.79 14.86
CA GLU A 512 -6.24 19.95 15.91
C GLU A 512 -4.81 20.39 16.29
N ILE A 513 -3.96 20.77 15.34
CA ILE A 513 -2.59 21.24 15.60
C ILE A 513 -2.60 22.58 16.35
N ASP A 514 -3.52 23.46 16.03
CA ASP A 514 -3.65 24.79 16.64
C ASP A 514 -4.38 24.78 17.98
N ASP A 515 -4.99 23.63 18.39
CA ASP A 515 -5.70 23.51 19.67
C ASP A 515 -4.71 23.56 20.85
N PRO A 516 -4.74 24.62 21.68
CA PRO A 516 -3.82 24.77 22.81
C PRO A 516 -4.07 23.75 23.93
N THR A 517 -5.17 23.00 23.88
CA THR A 517 -5.53 21.99 24.89
C THR A 517 -4.96 20.59 24.57
N ILE A 518 -4.47 20.35 23.36
CA ILE A 518 -3.80 19.11 23.00
C ILE A 518 -2.57 18.90 23.88
N GLY A 519 -2.44 17.70 24.45
CA GLY A 519 -1.38 17.37 25.40
C GLY A 519 -1.53 18.03 26.77
N ARG A 520 -2.74 18.50 27.12
CA ARG A 520 -3.07 19.01 28.46
C ARG A 520 -4.15 18.17 29.16
N CYS A 521 -3.94 17.93 30.43
CA CYS A 521 -4.88 17.24 31.29
C CYS A 521 -6.15 18.08 31.48
N ARG A 522 -7.32 17.54 31.12
CA ARG A 522 -8.62 18.24 31.29
C ARG A 522 -8.98 18.54 32.74
N ALA A 523 -8.35 17.84 33.71
CA ALA A 523 -8.65 18.03 35.13
C ALA A 523 -7.73 19.04 35.84
N CYS A 524 -6.47 19.17 35.44
CA CYS A 524 -5.50 20.03 36.15
C CYS A 524 -4.64 20.90 35.22
N GLY A 525 -4.81 20.84 33.92
CA GLY A 525 -4.04 21.62 32.93
C GLY A 525 -2.57 21.19 32.76
N SER A 526 -2.07 20.23 33.56
CA SER A 526 -0.71 19.73 33.43
C SER A 526 -0.48 19.07 32.08
N ARG A 527 0.74 19.11 31.57
CA ARG A 527 1.12 18.39 30.34
C ARG A 527 0.84 16.89 30.48
N THR A 528 0.37 16.29 29.42
CA THR A 528 0.12 14.86 29.29
C THR A 528 0.37 14.42 27.86
N ALA A 529 0.36 13.10 27.61
CA ALA A 529 0.42 12.60 26.24
C ALA A 529 -0.76 13.14 25.43
N PRO A 530 -0.58 13.49 24.13
CA PRO A 530 -1.63 14.10 23.30
C PRO A 530 -2.92 13.30 23.22
N TRP A 531 -2.81 11.97 23.35
CA TRP A 531 -3.96 11.05 23.36
C TRP A 531 -4.59 10.85 24.73
N ALA A 532 -4.01 11.37 25.81
CA ALA A 532 -4.51 11.18 27.16
C ALA A 532 -5.31 12.40 27.62
N SER A 533 -6.59 12.21 27.90
CA SER A 533 -7.45 13.26 28.45
C SER A 533 -7.10 13.65 29.89
N LEU A 534 -6.36 12.80 30.61
CA LEU A 534 -5.89 13.01 31.99
C LEU A 534 -4.42 12.67 32.10
N CYS A 535 -3.68 13.45 32.90
CA CYS A 535 -2.33 13.08 33.30
C CYS A 535 -2.37 11.87 34.27
N ASN A 536 -1.25 11.18 34.42
CA ASN A 536 -1.16 9.99 35.29
C ASN A 536 -1.69 10.26 36.70
N ARG A 537 -1.36 11.43 37.27
CA ARG A 537 -1.83 11.84 38.60
C ARG A 537 -3.37 11.93 38.67
N CYS A 538 -3.99 12.59 37.70
CA CYS A 538 -5.44 12.74 37.67
C CYS A 538 -6.16 11.46 37.30
N PHE A 539 -5.57 10.62 36.44
CA PHE A 539 -6.09 9.29 36.09
C PHE A 539 -6.12 8.38 37.33
N MET A 540 -5.01 8.28 38.06
CA MET A 540 -4.92 7.50 39.30
C MET A 540 -5.87 8.03 40.38
N ALA A 541 -6.00 9.35 40.50
CA ALA A 541 -6.92 9.96 41.46
C ALA A 541 -8.40 9.66 41.16
N ARG A 542 -8.79 9.46 39.90
CA ARG A 542 -10.13 9.01 39.48
C ARG A 542 -10.37 7.52 39.78
N GLY A 543 -9.36 6.67 39.49
CA GLY A 543 -9.44 5.21 39.73
C GLY A 543 -9.65 4.86 41.21
N TYR A 544 -9.13 5.64 42.14
CA TYR A 544 -9.33 5.46 43.57
C TYR A 544 -10.76 5.86 44.06
N ARG A 545 -11.51 6.67 43.29
CA ARG A 545 -12.89 7.06 43.65
C ARG A 545 -13.96 6.09 43.18
N THR A 546 -13.67 5.24 42.20
CA THR A 546 -14.63 4.23 41.69
C THR A 546 -14.52 2.86 42.34
N GLY A 547 -13.56 2.66 43.26
CA GLY A 547 -13.34 1.42 44.01
C GLY A 547 -14.01 1.33 45.40
N ARG A 548 -14.87 2.29 45.77
CA ARG A 548 -15.66 2.23 46.98
C ARG A 548 -17.13 2.56 46.66
N ARG A 549 -17.89 1.58 46.24
CA ARG A 549 -19.32 1.40 46.47
C ARG A 549 -19.63 -0.09 46.42
#